data_ed67f25d3e0f0801adf5296ea7eddca0
#
_entry.id   ed67f25d3e0f0801adf5296ea7eddca0
#
_cell.length_a   1.000
_cell.length_b   1.000
_cell.length_c   1.000
_cell.angle_alpha   90.00
_cell.angle_beta   90.00
_cell.angle_gamma   90.00
#
_symmetry.space_group_name_H-M   'P 1'
#
loop_
_entity.id
_entity.type
_entity.pdbx_description
1 polymer ?
#
loop_
_entity_poly.entity_id
_entity_poly.type
_entity_poly.pdbx_seq_one_letter_code
_entity_poly.pdbx_strand_id
1 'polypeptide(L)' 'MTLWETIIEVYPELTDNDFARRGCIELRNDEDGDYIARWEYEKPIPKGLKLGK' A
#
# COMPACT_ATOMS: atom_id res chain seq x y z
N MET A 1 11.05 8.68 -1.52
CA MET A 1 9.71 8.51 -0.93
C MET A 1 9.34 7.03 -0.95
N THR A 2 8.82 6.51 0.13
CA THR A 2 8.43 5.11 0.19
C THR A 2 7.02 4.93 -0.39
N LEU A 3 6.71 3.69 -0.77
CA LEU A 3 5.38 3.35 -1.26
C LEU A 3 4.31 3.67 -0.21
N TRP A 4 4.62 3.39 1.06
CA TRP A 4 3.73 3.69 2.17
C TRP A 4 3.39 5.18 2.23
N GLU A 5 4.40 6.03 2.10
CA GLU A 5 4.18 7.48 2.12
C GLU A 5 3.31 7.93 0.95
N THR A 6 3.52 7.34 -0.21
CA THR A 6 2.72 7.66 -1.39
C THR A 6 1.25 7.33 -1.17
N ILE A 7 0.98 6.17 -0.56
CA ILE A 7 -0.40 5.75 -0.29
C ILE A 7 -1.03 6.65 0.77
N ILE A 8 -0.29 6.99 1.81
CA ILE A 8 -0.80 7.86 2.88
C ILE A 8 -1.10 9.26 2.36
N GLU A 9 -0.34 9.73 1.38
CA GLU A 9 -0.59 11.03 0.77
C GLU A 9 -1.96 11.06 0.08
N VAL A 10 -2.34 9.96 -0.54
CA VAL A 10 -3.64 9.84 -1.22
C VAL A 10 -4.75 9.53 -0.21
N TYR A 11 -4.49 8.68 0.75
CA TYR A 11 -5.45 8.25 1.76
C TYR A 11 -4.92 8.50 3.16
N PRO A 12 -4.93 9.75 3.62
CA PRO A 12 -4.37 10.09 4.94
C PRO A 12 -5.12 9.47 6.12
N GLU A 13 -6.29 8.93 5.89
CA GLU A 13 -7.05 8.25 6.94
C GLU A 13 -6.45 6.89 7.31
N LEU A 14 -5.59 6.33 6.46
CA LEU A 14 -4.96 5.05 6.72
C LEU A 14 -3.94 5.15 7.85
N THR A 15 -3.80 4.08 8.60
CA THR A 15 -2.87 4.01 9.73
C THR A 15 -1.97 2.80 9.59
N ASP A 16 -0.96 2.69 10.47
CA ASP A 16 -0.06 1.54 10.47
C ASP A 16 -0.82 0.23 10.61
N ASN A 17 -1.93 0.24 11.34
CA ASN A 17 -2.74 -0.96 11.52
C ASN A 17 -3.33 -1.48 10.21
N ASP A 18 -3.62 -0.57 9.28
CA ASP A 18 -4.17 -0.96 7.99
C ASP A 18 -3.13 -1.65 7.11
N PHE A 19 -1.86 -1.43 7.40
CA PHE A 19 -0.75 -2.04 6.67
C PHE A 19 -0.17 -3.26 7.38
N ALA A 20 -0.71 -3.61 8.54
CA ALA A 20 -0.27 -4.78 9.29
C ALA A 20 -0.76 -6.06 8.62
N ARG A 21 -0.25 -7.21 9.08
CA ARG A 21 -0.63 -8.51 8.53
C ARG A 21 -2.13 -8.71 8.45
N ARG A 22 -2.86 -8.18 9.43
CA ARG A 22 -4.32 -8.33 9.50
C ARG A 22 -5.05 -7.12 8.93
N GLY A 23 -4.30 -6.18 8.38
CA GLY A 23 -4.90 -5.01 7.76
C GLY A 23 -5.37 -5.30 6.36
N CYS A 24 -5.95 -4.31 5.72
CA CYS A 24 -6.48 -4.47 4.37
C CYS A 24 -5.43 -4.29 3.28
N ILE A 25 -4.25 -3.80 3.63
CA ILE A 25 -3.18 -3.56 2.65
C ILE A 25 -1.92 -4.26 3.12
N GLU A 26 -1.27 -5.00 2.23
CA GLU A 26 0.02 -5.61 2.52
C GLU A 26 1.04 -5.06 1.53
N LEU A 27 2.11 -4.50 2.06
CA LEU A 27 3.22 -4.00 1.26
C LEU A 27 4.42 -4.90 1.47
N ARG A 28 5.18 -5.14 0.41
CA ARG A 28 6.39 -5.94 0.48
C ARG A 28 7.51 -5.24 -0.28
N ASN A 29 8.71 -5.69 -0.03
CA ASN A 29 9.90 -5.12 -0.64
C ASN A 29 10.78 -6.26 -1.15
N ASP A 30 11.33 -6.09 -2.35
CA ASP A 30 12.28 -7.06 -2.90
C ASP A 30 13.35 -6.32 -3.71
N GLU A 31 14.06 -7.04 -4.58
CA GLU A 31 15.16 -6.48 -5.37
C GLU A 31 14.73 -5.28 -6.22
N ASP A 32 13.50 -5.31 -6.70
CA ASP A 32 12.99 -4.26 -7.58
C ASP A 32 12.38 -3.09 -6.81
N GLY A 33 12.30 -3.21 -5.47
CA GLY A 33 11.75 -2.17 -4.61
C GLY A 33 10.44 -2.57 -3.97
N ASP A 34 9.70 -1.57 -3.50
CA ASP A 34 8.44 -1.79 -2.81
C ASP A 34 7.32 -2.10 -3.79
N TYR A 35 6.39 -2.96 -3.36
CA TYR A 35 5.21 -3.23 -4.16
C TYR A 35 4.03 -3.60 -3.23
N ILE A 36 2.81 -3.47 -3.77
CA ILE A 36 1.61 -3.83 -3.04
C ILE A 36 1.37 -5.33 -3.26
N ALA A 37 1.47 -6.11 -2.18
CA ALA A 37 1.26 -7.56 -2.26
C ALA A 37 -0.22 -7.90 -2.18
N ARG A 38 -1.01 -7.11 -1.45
CA ARG A 38 -2.43 -7.34 -1.29
C ARG A 38 -3.14 -6.00 -1.08
N TRP A 39 -4.30 -5.85 -1.68
CA TRP A 39 -5.11 -4.64 -1.55
C TRP A 39 -6.56 -5.05 -1.33
N GLU A 40 -7.02 -4.91 -0.11
CA GLU A 40 -8.41 -5.23 0.25
C GLU A 40 -9.16 -4.01 0.80
N TYR A 41 -8.59 -2.81 0.56
CA TYR A 41 -9.22 -1.58 0.99
C TYR A 41 -10.40 -1.28 0.07
N GLU A 42 -11.45 -0.67 0.64
CA GLU A 42 -12.68 -0.38 -0.11
C GLU A 42 -12.49 0.61 -1.26
N LYS A 43 -11.48 1.46 -1.17
CA LYS A 43 -11.17 2.43 -2.21
C LYS A 43 -10.13 1.85 -3.17
N PRO A 44 -10.10 2.33 -4.42
CA PRO A 44 -9.16 1.78 -5.41
C PRO A 44 -7.71 2.13 -5.11
N ILE A 45 -6.80 1.34 -5.70
CA ILE A 45 -5.38 1.62 -5.60
C ILE A 45 -5.10 3.01 -6.15
N PRO A 46 -4.26 3.81 -5.47
CA PRO A 46 -3.95 5.16 -5.93
C PRO A 46 -3.43 5.19 -7.37
N LYS A 47 -3.75 6.26 -8.07
CA LYS A 47 -3.31 6.44 -9.44
C LYS A 47 -1.78 6.38 -9.51
N GLY A 48 -1.26 5.67 -10.47
CA GLY A 48 0.17 5.50 -10.63
C GLY A 48 0.75 4.30 -9.91
N LEU A 49 -0.05 3.63 -9.08
CA LEU A 49 0.36 2.42 -8.38
C LEU A 49 -0.44 1.24 -8.91
N LYS A 50 0.08 0.05 -8.68
CA LYS A 50 -0.60 -1.17 -9.13
C LYS A 50 -0.34 -2.30 -8.15
N LEU A 51 -1.21 -3.30 -8.18
CA LEU A 51 -1.06 -4.49 -7.36
C LEU A 51 0.07 -5.34 -7.93
N GLY A 52 0.95 -5.78 -7.03
CA GLY A 52 2.10 -6.58 -7.43
C GLY A 52 3.16 -5.74 -8.11
N LYS A 53 3.99 -6.40 -8.86
CA LYS A 53 5.12 -5.74 -9.54
C LYS A 53 4.77 -5.32 -10.95
#